data_cd7b87ea9a0cdf6c2006c944ec600f23
#
_entry.id   cd7b87ea9a0cdf6c2006c944ec600f23
#
_cell.length_a   1.000
_cell.length_b   1.000
_cell.length_c   1.000
_cell.angle_alpha   90.00
_cell.angle_beta   90.00
_cell.angle_gamma   90.00
#
_symmetry.space_group_name_H-M   'P 1'
#
loop_
_entity.id
_entity.type
_entity.pdbx_description
1 polymer ?
#
loop_
_entity_poly.entity_id
_entity_poly.type
_entity_poly.pdbx_seq_one_letter_code
_entity_poly.pdbx_strand_id
1 'polypeptide(L)'
;PLYYSVTKEKSKPRYNPLDTDMKLDDALESAATKAEKDSIENIAVKKIINTNFFFFNVRIGIQTKQHPMPYDPANFSFSYSHSHTHTTGETTVYENEDNWRGAMNYSWSPVYRAWEPFRELKSKSKWTDIFKKMGINWLPQNVAFNSEMTRNYYELQERDMESSENTSIPVTFSEQFLWNRDFTLRWDMTRNIHMTFQSATRAQIEEPYTPINKELYADRYQAWKDSVWTSIKHMGTPLDYQQNFTLSYQLPLNLIPIFDWVM
;
A
#
# COMPACT_ATOMS: atom_id res chain seq x y z
N PRO A 1 13.78 7.38 6.26
CA PRO A 1 14.82 7.25 5.26
C PRO A 1 14.22 7.30 3.85
N LEU A 2 14.88 8.01 2.95
CA LEU A 2 14.59 8.11 1.53
C LEU A 2 15.59 7.23 0.78
N TYR A 3 15.13 6.43 -0.14
CA TYR A 3 15.96 5.55 -0.95
C TYR A 3 15.62 5.69 -2.43
N TYR A 4 16.67 5.79 -3.24
CA TYR A 4 16.57 5.77 -4.70
C TYR A 4 17.65 4.86 -5.26
N SER A 5 17.28 3.94 -6.16
CA SER A 5 18.23 3.08 -6.85
C SER A 5 17.86 2.89 -8.31
N VAL A 6 18.88 2.78 -9.15
CA VAL A 6 18.74 2.36 -10.54
C VAL A 6 19.70 1.22 -10.78
N THR A 7 19.17 0.07 -11.16
CA THR A 7 19.94 -1.10 -11.54
C THR A 7 19.78 -1.35 -13.02
N LYS A 8 20.89 -1.52 -13.73
CA LYS A 8 20.90 -1.81 -15.16
C LYS A 8 21.60 -3.11 -15.40
N GLU A 9 20.89 -4.04 -15.98
CA GLU A 9 21.43 -5.34 -16.39
C GLU A 9 21.46 -5.41 -17.91
N LYS A 10 22.55 -5.95 -18.45
CA LYS A 10 22.73 -6.14 -19.89
C LYS A 10 23.23 -7.56 -20.11
N SER A 11 22.48 -8.36 -20.85
CA SER A 11 22.86 -9.71 -21.25
C SER A 11 23.05 -9.76 -22.76
N LYS A 12 24.28 -10.10 -23.18
CA LYS A 12 24.67 -10.18 -24.59
C LYS A 12 24.73 -11.66 -25.00
N PRO A 13 23.91 -12.12 -25.94
CA PRO A 13 24.01 -13.48 -26.46
C PRO A 13 25.28 -13.67 -27.29
N ARG A 14 25.74 -14.91 -27.43
CA ARG A 14 26.93 -15.24 -28.23
C ARG A 14 26.64 -15.19 -29.74
N TYR A 15 25.45 -15.60 -30.13
CA TYR A 15 25.00 -15.65 -31.54
C TYR A 15 23.97 -14.57 -31.80
N ASN A 16 23.91 -14.11 -33.05
CA ASN A 16 22.90 -13.14 -33.47
C ASN A 16 21.51 -13.81 -33.52
N PRO A 17 20.51 -13.32 -32.75
CA PRO A 17 19.17 -13.92 -32.79
C PRO A 17 18.48 -13.81 -34.16
N LEU A 18 18.86 -12.82 -34.97
CA LEU A 18 18.32 -12.61 -36.32
C LEU A 18 18.96 -13.55 -37.36
N ASP A 19 20.15 -14.09 -37.06
CA ASP A 19 20.89 -15.05 -37.88
C ASP A 19 21.71 -15.95 -36.95
N THR A 20 21.15 -17.09 -36.59
CA THR A 20 21.71 -18.00 -35.58
C THR A 20 23.03 -18.66 -36.01
N ASP A 21 23.40 -18.60 -37.28
CA ASP A 21 24.65 -19.13 -37.79
C ASP A 21 25.80 -18.13 -37.65
N MET A 22 25.51 -16.86 -37.40
CA MET A 22 26.47 -15.78 -37.23
C MET A 22 26.66 -15.40 -35.76
N LYS A 23 27.92 -15.18 -35.33
CA LYS A 23 28.17 -14.61 -34.01
C LYS A 23 27.71 -13.14 -33.98
N LEU A 24 27.20 -12.71 -32.84
CA LEU A 24 26.73 -11.33 -32.67
C LEU A 24 27.83 -10.30 -32.89
N ASP A 25 29.09 -10.60 -32.49
CA ASP A 25 30.22 -9.68 -32.70
C ASP A 25 30.53 -9.51 -34.19
N ASP A 26 30.50 -10.61 -34.96
CA ASP A 26 30.72 -10.60 -36.41
C ASP A 26 29.59 -9.82 -37.14
N ALA A 27 28.36 -9.98 -36.69
CA ALA A 27 27.20 -9.22 -37.20
C ALA A 27 27.33 -7.71 -36.92
N LEU A 28 27.79 -7.34 -35.75
CA LEU A 28 28.02 -5.94 -35.37
C LEU A 28 29.23 -5.33 -36.13
N GLU A 29 30.24 -6.10 -36.48
CA GLU A 29 31.37 -5.62 -37.28
C GLU A 29 31.03 -5.50 -38.78
N SER A 30 30.15 -6.35 -39.28
CA SER A 30 29.70 -6.32 -40.69
C SER A 30 28.67 -5.24 -41.00
N ALA A 31 28.03 -4.65 -39.96
CA ALA A 31 27.04 -3.57 -40.11
C ALA A 31 27.64 -2.33 -40.78
N ALA A 32 27.07 -1.92 -41.90
CA ALA A 32 27.58 -0.84 -42.74
C ALA A 32 27.39 0.55 -42.10
N THR A 33 26.38 0.72 -41.27
CA THR A 33 26.01 2.01 -40.64
C THR A 33 25.89 1.86 -39.11
N LYS A 34 26.08 2.99 -38.41
CA LYS A 34 25.86 3.04 -36.97
C LYS A 34 24.39 2.73 -36.61
N ALA A 35 23.44 3.18 -37.39
CA ALA A 35 22.02 2.94 -37.18
C ALA A 35 21.67 1.44 -37.27
N GLU A 36 22.27 0.74 -38.21
CA GLU A 36 22.13 -0.72 -38.36
C GLU A 36 22.74 -1.47 -37.18
N LYS A 37 23.91 -1.05 -36.72
CA LYS A 37 24.57 -1.58 -35.54
C LYS A 37 23.73 -1.41 -34.27
N ASP A 38 23.19 -0.20 -34.07
CA ASP A 38 22.31 0.11 -32.94
C ASP A 38 20.99 -0.70 -33.02
N SER A 39 20.47 -0.95 -34.21
CA SER A 39 19.28 -1.78 -34.43
C SER A 39 19.55 -3.24 -34.06
N ILE A 40 20.64 -3.83 -34.55
CA ILE A 40 21.02 -5.20 -34.20
C ILE A 40 21.23 -5.33 -32.70
N GLU A 41 21.95 -4.38 -32.08
CA GLU A 41 22.20 -4.40 -30.65
C GLU A 41 20.92 -4.26 -29.82
N ASN A 42 19.97 -3.43 -30.22
CA ASN A 42 18.71 -3.24 -29.54
C ASN A 42 17.79 -4.46 -29.59
N ILE A 43 17.92 -5.27 -30.64
CA ILE A 43 17.17 -6.52 -30.77
C ILE A 43 17.88 -7.65 -30.02
N ALA A 44 19.18 -7.84 -30.25
CA ALA A 44 19.92 -8.98 -29.76
C ALA A 44 20.21 -8.93 -28.25
N VAL A 45 20.42 -7.75 -27.70
CA VAL A 45 20.89 -7.59 -26.32
C VAL A 45 19.69 -7.38 -25.40
N LYS A 46 19.50 -8.31 -24.44
CA LYS A 46 18.52 -8.12 -23.38
C LYS A 46 19.01 -7.04 -22.40
N LYS A 47 18.19 -6.02 -22.22
CA LYS A 47 18.45 -4.92 -21.28
C LYS A 47 17.32 -4.89 -20.26
N ILE A 48 17.66 -4.84 -18.97
CA ILE A 48 16.71 -4.68 -17.87
C ILE A 48 17.12 -3.45 -17.09
N ILE A 49 16.23 -2.50 -16.93
CA ILE A 49 16.43 -1.28 -16.15
C ILE A 49 15.40 -1.28 -15.04
N ASN A 50 15.89 -1.40 -13.80
CA ASN A 50 15.07 -1.31 -12.58
C ASN A 50 15.31 0.02 -11.91
N THR A 51 14.24 0.79 -11.73
CA THR A 51 14.26 2.06 -10.98
C THR A 51 13.36 1.92 -9.76
N ASN A 52 13.93 2.13 -8.57
CA ASN A 52 13.19 2.06 -7.33
C ASN A 52 13.32 3.37 -6.57
N PHE A 53 12.20 3.87 -6.11
CA PHE A 53 12.11 5.03 -5.22
C PHE A 53 11.18 4.71 -4.07
N PHE A 54 11.63 4.89 -2.83
CA PHE A 54 10.77 4.69 -1.67
C PHE A 54 11.17 5.52 -0.46
N PHE A 55 10.19 5.83 0.35
CA PHE A 55 10.36 6.26 1.73
C PHE A 55 9.35 5.56 2.62
N PHE A 56 9.75 5.25 3.83
CA PHE A 56 8.90 4.56 4.79
C PHE A 56 8.77 5.34 6.09
N ASN A 57 7.57 5.31 6.65
CA ASN A 57 7.24 5.78 7.99
C ASN A 57 7.73 7.21 8.28
N VAL A 58 7.54 8.09 7.29
CA VAL A 58 7.86 9.51 7.46
C VAL A 58 6.81 10.15 8.35
N ARG A 59 7.27 10.80 9.43
CA ARG A 59 6.42 11.46 10.42
C ARG A 59 6.89 12.89 10.64
N ILE A 60 5.94 13.76 10.93
CA ILE A 60 6.22 15.12 11.38
C ILE A 60 6.20 15.08 12.92
N GLY A 61 7.33 15.33 13.55
CA GLY A 61 7.50 15.22 15.01
C GLY A 61 6.87 16.38 15.81
N ILE A 62 5.77 16.96 15.32
CA ILE A 62 5.04 18.03 16.02
C ILE A 62 3.94 17.41 16.85
N GLN A 63 4.04 17.52 18.17
CA GLN A 63 3.10 16.99 19.12
C GLN A 63 2.79 18.03 20.20
N THR A 64 1.55 18.05 20.68
CA THR A 64 1.15 18.90 21.81
C THR A 64 1.87 18.45 23.09
N LYS A 65 2.53 19.38 23.79
CA LYS A 65 3.46 19.09 24.88
C LYS A 65 2.84 18.41 26.12
N GLN A 66 1.58 18.69 26.42
CA GLN A 66 0.94 18.18 27.63
C GLN A 66 0.17 16.89 27.43
N HIS A 67 -0.60 16.79 26.36
CA HIS A 67 -1.40 15.61 26.03
C HIS A 67 -1.42 15.40 24.52
N PRO A 68 -1.21 14.17 24.02
CA PRO A 68 -1.34 13.86 22.60
C PRO A 68 -2.78 14.16 22.14
N MET A 69 -2.93 15.10 21.21
CA MET A 69 -4.23 15.43 20.63
C MET A 69 -4.49 14.60 19.37
N PRO A 70 -5.75 14.29 19.05
CA PRO A 70 -6.06 13.45 17.87
C PRO A 70 -5.61 14.09 16.55
N TYR A 71 -5.51 15.41 16.49
CA TYR A 71 -5.09 16.16 15.29
C TYR A 71 -3.58 16.44 15.23
N ASP A 72 -2.79 15.94 16.16
CA ASP A 72 -1.33 16.15 16.15
C ASP A 72 -0.71 15.48 14.92
N PRO A 73 0.15 16.21 14.16
CA PRO A 73 0.82 15.64 12.99
C PRO A 73 1.68 14.41 13.31
N ALA A 74 2.16 14.30 14.56
CA ALA A 74 2.94 13.14 15.01
C ALA A 74 2.16 11.82 15.00
N ASN A 75 0.82 11.86 15.00
CA ASN A 75 -0.03 10.69 14.91
C ASN A 75 -0.07 10.09 13.50
N PHE A 76 0.35 10.85 12.48
CA PHE A 76 0.33 10.43 11.09
C PHE A 76 1.71 9.96 10.65
N SER A 77 1.73 8.89 9.87
CA SER A 77 2.93 8.47 9.17
C SER A 77 2.59 8.10 7.73
N PHE A 78 3.52 8.43 6.83
CA PHE A 78 3.36 8.22 5.40
C PHE A 78 4.46 7.32 4.88
N SER A 79 4.11 6.44 3.97
CA SER A 79 5.04 5.60 3.24
C SER A 79 4.67 5.64 1.76
N TYR A 80 5.67 5.64 0.90
CA TYR A 80 5.48 5.56 -0.53
C TYR A 80 6.58 4.72 -1.15
N SER A 81 6.23 3.88 -2.11
CA SER A 81 7.19 3.17 -2.94
C SER A 81 6.72 3.15 -4.40
N HIS A 82 7.67 3.30 -5.29
CA HIS A 82 7.49 3.15 -6.72
C HIS A 82 8.64 2.32 -7.27
N SER A 83 8.30 1.28 -8.00
CA SER A 83 9.23 0.42 -8.72
C SER A 83 8.82 0.39 -10.18
N HIS A 84 9.75 0.73 -11.06
CA HIS A 84 9.59 0.65 -12.50
C HIS A 84 10.65 -0.26 -13.08
N THR A 85 10.21 -1.30 -13.79
CA THR A 85 11.08 -2.24 -14.52
C THR A 85 10.80 -2.09 -16.00
N HIS A 86 11.84 -1.80 -16.77
CA HIS A 86 11.80 -1.74 -18.22
C HIS A 86 12.72 -2.82 -18.80
N THR A 87 12.16 -3.74 -19.57
CA THR A 87 12.87 -4.83 -20.22
C THR A 87 12.75 -4.72 -21.73
N THR A 88 13.85 -4.88 -22.44
CA THR A 88 13.89 -5.04 -23.89
C THR A 88 14.74 -6.26 -24.26
N GLY A 89 14.44 -6.91 -25.37
CA GLY A 89 15.16 -8.10 -25.78
C GLY A 89 14.77 -8.61 -27.16
N GLU A 90 15.19 -9.80 -27.48
CA GLU A 90 15.01 -10.44 -28.76
C GLU A 90 13.51 -10.56 -29.15
N THR A 91 12.73 -11.21 -28.30
CA THR A 91 11.29 -11.44 -28.50
C THR A 91 10.43 -10.31 -27.95
N THR A 92 11.02 -9.36 -27.24
CA THR A 92 10.32 -8.30 -26.52
C THR A 92 10.75 -6.94 -27.05
N VAL A 93 9.82 -6.19 -27.63
CA VAL A 93 10.07 -4.81 -28.06
C VAL A 93 10.23 -3.94 -26.81
N TYR A 94 9.29 -4.04 -25.88
CA TYR A 94 9.38 -3.52 -24.52
C TYR A 94 8.43 -4.27 -23.60
N GLU A 95 8.84 -4.37 -22.36
CA GLU A 95 8.03 -4.84 -21.23
C GLU A 95 8.21 -3.84 -20.10
N ASN A 96 7.11 -3.24 -19.66
CA ASN A 96 7.07 -2.27 -18.58
C ASN A 96 6.25 -2.82 -17.44
N GLU A 97 6.83 -2.79 -16.25
CA GLU A 97 6.15 -3.13 -15.01
C GLU A 97 6.28 -1.95 -14.04
N ASP A 98 5.15 -1.37 -13.68
CA ASP A 98 5.05 -0.26 -12.74
C ASP A 98 4.27 -0.66 -11.51
N ASN A 99 4.91 -0.57 -10.35
CA ASN A 99 4.29 -0.87 -9.07
C ASN A 99 4.35 0.37 -8.16
N TRP A 100 3.18 0.89 -7.78
CA TRP A 100 3.03 1.99 -6.81
C TRP A 100 2.35 1.50 -5.56
N ARG A 101 2.86 1.95 -4.43
CA ARG A 101 2.23 1.76 -3.14
C ARG A 101 2.31 3.05 -2.34
N GLY A 102 1.17 3.55 -1.91
CA GLY A 102 1.05 4.67 -0.99
C GLY A 102 0.34 4.24 0.27
N ALA A 103 0.88 4.52 1.44
CA ALA A 103 0.25 4.19 2.70
C ALA A 103 0.28 5.39 3.66
N MET A 104 -0.86 5.60 4.33
CA MET A 104 -1.02 6.54 5.42
C MET A 104 -1.47 5.77 6.65
N ASN A 105 -0.72 5.88 7.74
CA ASN A 105 -1.08 5.33 9.03
C ASN A 105 -1.34 6.45 10.00
N TYR A 106 -2.45 6.36 10.70
CA TYR A 106 -2.82 7.21 11.82
C TYR A 106 -2.89 6.35 13.07
N SER A 107 -2.29 6.80 14.16
CA SER A 107 -2.40 6.13 15.46
C SER A 107 -2.39 7.17 16.57
N TRP A 108 -3.46 7.21 17.31
CA TRP A 108 -3.61 8.08 18.47
C TRP A 108 -3.87 7.26 19.70
N SER A 109 -3.02 7.44 20.71
CA SER A 109 -3.12 6.78 22.03
C SER A 109 -3.02 7.85 23.11
N PRO A 110 -4.14 8.40 23.55
CA PRO A 110 -4.15 9.43 24.56
C PRO A 110 -3.69 8.89 25.92
N VAL A 111 -2.99 9.73 26.66
CA VAL A 111 -2.77 9.48 28.09
C VAL A 111 -4.05 9.85 28.82
N TYR A 112 -4.77 8.85 29.31
CA TYR A 112 -6.00 9.07 30.02
C TYR A 112 -5.85 8.73 31.52
N ARG A 113 -6.64 9.42 32.34
CA ARG A 113 -6.81 9.12 33.73
C ARG A 113 -8.26 8.72 33.96
N ALA A 114 -8.47 7.54 34.53
CA ALA A 114 -9.83 7.09 34.83
C ALA A 114 -10.47 8.08 35.83
N TRP A 115 -11.68 8.52 35.50
CA TRP A 115 -12.48 9.29 36.42
C TRP A 115 -13.17 8.34 37.38
N GLU A 116 -12.92 8.52 38.70
CA GLU A 116 -13.44 7.68 39.76
C GLU A 116 -14.45 8.49 40.60
N PRO A 117 -15.71 8.63 40.17
CA PRO A 117 -16.70 9.52 40.83
C PRO A 117 -17.05 9.11 42.24
N PHE A 118 -16.88 7.82 42.57
CA PHE A 118 -17.25 7.27 43.88
C PHE A 118 -16.08 6.99 44.80
N ARG A 119 -14.86 7.43 44.45
CA ARG A 119 -13.65 7.18 45.21
C ARG A 119 -13.71 7.73 46.65
N GLU A 120 -14.38 8.88 46.85
CA GLU A 120 -14.47 9.58 48.12
C GLU A 120 -15.67 9.14 48.99
N LEU A 121 -16.44 8.12 48.57
CA LEU A 121 -17.54 7.56 49.35
C LEU A 121 -17.01 7.04 50.73
N LYS A 122 -17.40 7.64 51.81
CA LYS A 122 -17.00 7.31 53.18
C LYS A 122 -17.64 6.02 53.77
N SER A 123 -18.39 5.29 52.96
CA SER A 123 -19.01 4.03 53.36
C SER A 123 -17.97 2.93 53.61
N LYS A 124 -18.12 2.19 54.71
CA LYS A 124 -17.31 1.01 55.05
C LYS A 124 -17.89 -0.32 54.58
N SER A 125 -19.00 -0.29 53.79
CA SER A 125 -19.61 -1.51 53.28
C SER A 125 -18.79 -2.09 52.15
N LYS A 126 -18.53 -3.40 52.17
CA LYS A 126 -17.86 -4.12 51.06
C LYS A 126 -18.60 -3.97 49.71
N TRP A 127 -19.92 -3.83 49.71
CA TRP A 127 -20.70 -3.59 48.50
C TRP A 127 -20.39 -2.24 47.86
N THR A 128 -20.02 -1.22 48.64
CA THR A 128 -19.66 0.08 48.10
C THR A 128 -18.25 0.09 47.50
N ASP A 129 -17.41 -0.91 47.80
CA ASP A 129 -16.06 -1.00 47.24
C ASP A 129 -16.10 -1.33 45.72
N ILE A 130 -17.16 -1.98 45.25
CA ILE A 130 -17.39 -2.19 43.83
C ILE A 130 -17.52 -0.83 43.11
N PHE A 131 -18.33 0.06 43.67
CA PHE A 131 -18.55 1.39 43.11
C PHE A 131 -17.34 2.31 43.28
N LYS A 132 -16.63 2.25 44.39
CA LYS A 132 -15.43 3.04 44.63
C LYS A 132 -14.31 2.73 43.66
N LYS A 133 -14.19 1.46 43.23
CA LYS A 133 -13.18 1.01 42.29
C LYS A 133 -13.64 1.14 40.82
N MET A 134 -14.87 1.59 40.59
CA MET A 134 -15.39 1.81 39.27
C MET A 134 -14.79 3.08 38.67
N GLY A 135 -13.84 2.91 37.75
CA GLY A 135 -13.26 4.01 36.97
C GLY A 135 -13.91 4.07 35.59
N ILE A 136 -14.27 5.26 35.15
CA ILE A 136 -14.84 5.52 33.83
C ILE A 136 -13.80 6.23 32.98
N ASN A 137 -13.51 5.69 31.80
CA ASN A 137 -12.62 6.30 30.82
C ASN A 137 -13.45 6.91 29.71
N TRP A 138 -13.38 8.22 29.57
CA TRP A 138 -14.07 8.96 28.51
C TRP A 138 -13.35 8.89 27.14
N LEU A 139 -12.05 8.63 27.16
CA LEU A 139 -11.21 8.56 25.96
C LEU A 139 -10.88 7.10 25.64
N PRO A 140 -10.82 6.74 24.35
CA PRO A 140 -10.36 5.43 23.94
C PRO A 140 -8.87 5.24 24.26
N GLN A 141 -8.44 4.01 24.44
CA GLN A 141 -7.01 3.69 24.62
C GLN A 141 -6.22 3.87 23.34
N ASN A 142 -6.80 3.48 22.24
CA ASN A 142 -6.16 3.57 20.92
C ASN A 142 -7.22 3.75 19.83
N VAL A 143 -6.93 4.66 18.93
CA VAL A 143 -7.63 4.81 17.65
C VAL A 143 -6.59 4.72 16.55
N ALA A 144 -6.71 3.73 15.70
CA ALA A 144 -5.80 3.53 14.58
C ALA A 144 -6.57 3.47 13.27
N PHE A 145 -6.03 4.09 12.24
CA PHE A 145 -6.53 4.03 10.88
C PHE A 145 -5.36 3.82 9.94
N ASN A 146 -5.44 2.80 9.11
CA ASN A 146 -4.50 2.51 8.05
C ASN A 146 -5.21 2.63 6.70
N SER A 147 -4.60 3.33 5.77
CA SER A 147 -5.09 3.47 4.40
C SER A 147 -3.94 3.20 3.45
N GLU A 148 -4.07 2.15 2.64
CA GLU A 148 -3.05 1.71 1.70
C GLU A 148 -3.64 1.60 0.31
N MET A 149 -3.02 2.28 -0.64
CA MET A 149 -3.31 2.19 -2.07
C MET A 149 -2.16 1.48 -2.76
N THR A 150 -2.48 0.46 -3.56
CA THR A 150 -1.52 -0.30 -4.35
C THR A 150 -1.99 -0.36 -5.78
N ARG A 151 -1.15 0.10 -6.70
CA ARG A 151 -1.41 0.03 -8.14
C ARG A 151 -0.30 -0.73 -8.83
N ASN A 152 -0.67 -1.75 -9.57
CA ASN A 152 0.21 -2.53 -10.43
C ASN A 152 -0.23 -2.31 -11.87
N TYR A 153 0.70 -1.96 -12.73
CA TYR A 153 0.50 -1.84 -14.16
C TYR A 153 1.57 -2.62 -14.90
N TYR A 154 1.15 -3.44 -15.83
CA TYR A 154 2.01 -4.26 -16.67
C TYR A 154 1.65 -4.04 -18.13
N GLU A 155 2.65 -3.87 -18.98
CA GLU A 155 2.50 -3.67 -20.42
C GLU A 155 3.60 -4.43 -21.16
N LEU A 156 3.22 -5.22 -22.16
CA LEU A 156 4.13 -6.02 -22.96
C LEU A 156 3.83 -5.81 -24.43
N GLN A 157 4.85 -5.45 -25.19
CA GLN A 157 4.87 -5.48 -26.65
C GLN A 157 5.83 -6.56 -27.13
N GLU A 158 5.29 -7.62 -27.66
CA GLU A 158 6.09 -8.69 -28.26
C GLU A 158 6.51 -8.35 -29.69
N ARG A 159 7.63 -8.92 -30.12
CA ARG A 159 8.16 -8.79 -31.47
C ARG A 159 7.76 -10.01 -32.27
N ASP A 160 7.20 -9.79 -33.47
CA ASP A 160 7.01 -10.83 -34.43
C ASP A 160 8.35 -11.15 -35.15
N MET A 161 8.84 -12.37 -34.93
CA MET A 161 10.11 -12.84 -35.50
C MET A 161 9.90 -13.63 -36.77
N GLU A 162 8.66 -14.02 -37.10
CA GLU A 162 8.34 -14.90 -38.24
C GLU A 162 7.82 -14.14 -39.45
N SER A 163 7.13 -13.01 -39.24
CA SER A 163 6.55 -12.28 -40.37
C SER A 163 7.53 -11.27 -40.96
N SER A 164 7.72 -11.34 -42.26
CA SER A 164 8.47 -10.32 -43.02
C SER A 164 7.66 -9.03 -43.23
N GLU A 165 6.38 -9.03 -42.90
CA GLU A 165 5.53 -7.85 -42.87
C GLU A 165 5.55 -7.23 -41.47
N ASN A 166 5.57 -5.89 -41.40
CA ASN A 166 5.56 -5.09 -40.16
C ASN A 166 4.25 -5.22 -39.36
N THR A 167 3.79 -6.46 -39.15
CA THR A 167 2.60 -6.76 -38.38
C THR A 167 2.97 -6.70 -36.89
N SER A 168 2.65 -5.61 -36.22
CA SER A 168 2.89 -5.51 -34.81
C SER A 168 1.89 -6.37 -34.02
N ILE A 169 2.41 -7.26 -33.16
CA ILE A 169 1.57 -7.99 -32.21
C ILE A 169 0.89 -6.95 -31.29
N PRO A 170 -0.41 -7.06 -31.02
CA PRO A 170 -1.09 -6.12 -30.15
C PRO A 170 -0.45 -6.03 -28.76
N VAL A 171 -0.42 -4.84 -28.18
CA VAL A 171 0.09 -4.63 -26.83
C VAL A 171 -0.80 -5.36 -25.83
N THR A 172 -0.18 -6.20 -25.01
CA THR A 172 -0.84 -6.86 -23.87
C THR A 172 -0.60 -6.01 -22.64
N PHE A 173 -1.65 -5.74 -21.86
CA PHE A 173 -1.53 -5.00 -20.62
C PHE A 173 -2.46 -5.53 -19.55
N SER A 174 -2.08 -5.35 -18.30
CA SER A 174 -2.92 -5.61 -17.14
C SER A 174 -2.76 -4.50 -16.12
N GLU A 175 -3.84 -4.21 -15.44
CA GLU A 175 -3.89 -3.17 -14.43
C GLU A 175 -4.69 -3.63 -13.22
N GLN A 176 -4.22 -3.26 -12.03
CA GLN A 176 -4.91 -3.50 -10.79
C GLN A 176 -4.66 -2.34 -9.85
N PHE A 177 -5.72 -1.69 -9.40
CA PHE A 177 -5.63 -0.62 -8.43
C PHE A 177 -6.53 -0.94 -7.24
N LEU A 178 -5.92 -1.19 -6.08
CA LEU A 178 -6.60 -1.58 -4.84
C LEU A 178 -6.42 -0.50 -3.78
N TRP A 179 -7.45 -0.32 -2.98
CA TRP A 179 -7.46 0.54 -1.81
C TRP A 179 -7.92 -0.23 -0.58
N ASN A 180 -7.00 -0.52 0.31
CA ASN A 180 -7.25 -1.17 1.59
C ASN A 180 -7.36 -0.11 2.69
N ARG A 181 -8.36 -0.27 3.56
CA ARG A 181 -8.62 0.64 4.69
C ARG A 181 -8.94 -0.19 5.91
N ASP A 182 -8.17 0.01 6.96
CA ASP A 182 -8.34 -0.67 8.23
C ASP A 182 -8.58 0.37 9.32
N PHE A 183 -9.57 0.14 10.14
CA PHE A 183 -9.87 0.97 11.30
C PHE A 183 -9.91 0.10 12.54
N THR A 184 -9.25 0.55 13.61
CA THR A 184 -9.24 -0.13 14.90
C THR A 184 -9.52 0.88 16.00
N LEU A 185 -10.50 0.58 16.84
CA LEU A 185 -10.82 1.31 18.05
C LEU A 185 -10.74 0.35 19.22
N ARG A 186 -9.91 0.68 20.20
CA ARG A 186 -9.86 0.00 21.49
C ARG A 186 -10.23 0.96 22.59
N TRP A 187 -11.25 0.61 23.35
CA TRP A 187 -11.77 1.44 24.44
C TRP A 187 -12.07 0.63 25.68
N ASP A 188 -11.33 0.87 26.72
CA ASP A 188 -11.60 0.36 28.06
C ASP A 188 -12.53 1.34 28.77
N MET A 189 -13.84 1.21 28.57
CA MET A 189 -14.85 2.12 29.12
C MET A 189 -14.78 2.19 30.64
N THR A 190 -14.55 1.04 31.27
CA THR A 190 -14.31 0.89 32.69
C THR A 190 -13.18 -0.08 32.93
N ARG A 191 -12.75 -0.28 34.17
CA ARG A 191 -11.75 -1.29 34.52
C ARG A 191 -12.15 -2.72 34.09
N ASN A 192 -13.44 -2.97 33.96
CA ASN A 192 -13.97 -4.32 33.73
C ASN A 192 -14.69 -4.45 32.38
N ILE A 193 -14.92 -3.35 31.65
CA ILE A 193 -15.58 -3.34 30.35
C ILE A 193 -14.61 -2.89 29.30
N HIS A 194 -14.27 -3.80 28.40
CA HIS A 194 -13.35 -3.58 27.29
C HIS A 194 -14.10 -3.72 25.98
N MET A 195 -13.97 -2.73 25.11
CA MET A 195 -14.57 -2.71 23.78
C MET A 195 -13.46 -2.67 22.74
N THR A 196 -13.55 -3.54 21.75
CA THR A 196 -12.70 -3.51 20.56
C THR A 196 -13.59 -3.53 19.34
N PHE A 197 -13.37 -2.57 18.47
CA PHE A 197 -13.99 -2.49 17.16
C PHE A 197 -12.92 -2.50 16.08
N GLN A 198 -13.06 -3.38 15.10
CA GLN A 198 -12.17 -3.49 13.96
C GLN A 198 -13.01 -3.53 12.70
N SER A 199 -12.60 -2.77 11.70
CA SER A 199 -13.21 -2.78 10.37
C SER A 199 -12.11 -2.81 9.33
N ALA A 200 -12.21 -3.73 8.37
CA ALA A 200 -11.33 -3.83 7.23
C ALA A 200 -12.15 -3.75 5.95
N THR A 201 -11.74 -2.88 5.05
CA THR A 201 -12.38 -2.69 3.74
C THR A 201 -11.32 -2.82 2.65
N ARG A 202 -11.57 -3.67 1.69
CA ARG A 202 -10.81 -3.76 0.46
C ARG A 202 -11.66 -3.28 -0.70
N ALA A 203 -11.20 -2.30 -1.44
CA ALA A 203 -11.91 -1.73 -2.58
C ALA A 203 -11.01 -1.72 -3.81
N GLN A 204 -11.61 -1.78 -4.97
CA GLN A 204 -10.96 -1.58 -6.26
C GLN A 204 -11.25 -0.16 -6.73
N ILE A 205 -10.21 0.53 -7.19
CA ILE A 205 -10.33 1.78 -7.94
C ILE A 205 -10.48 1.39 -9.40
N GLU A 206 -11.56 1.81 -10.02
CA GLU A 206 -11.84 1.49 -11.42
C GLU A 206 -10.99 2.36 -12.34
N GLU A 207 -10.31 1.69 -13.26
CA GLU A 207 -9.53 2.30 -14.34
C GLU A 207 -10.18 1.92 -15.69
N PRO A 208 -10.21 2.83 -16.69
CA PRO A 208 -10.61 2.46 -18.04
C PRO A 208 -9.62 1.46 -18.61
N TYR A 209 -10.12 0.39 -19.20
CA TYR A 209 -9.28 -0.64 -19.83
C TYR A 209 -8.65 -0.12 -21.11
N THR A 210 -7.58 0.65 -20.98
CA THR A 210 -6.80 1.20 -22.11
C THR A 210 -5.33 1.32 -21.74
N PRO A 211 -4.40 1.10 -22.67
CA PRO A 211 -2.99 1.38 -22.44
C PRO A 211 -2.79 2.86 -22.08
N ILE A 212 -2.04 3.11 -21.01
CA ILE A 212 -1.83 4.47 -20.48
C ILE A 212 -0.50 5.00 -20.99
N ASN A 213 -0.51 5.58 -22.17
CA ASN A 213 0.64 6.30 -22.71
C ASN A 213 0.27 7.76 -22.93
N LYS A 214 0.82 8.65 -22.09
CA LYS A 214 0.56 10.10 -22.12
C LYS A 214 1.04 10.74 -23.42
N GLU A 215 2.12 10.25 -24.00
CA GLU A 215 2.73 10.84 -25.19
C GLU A 215 1.97 10.46 -26.46
N LEU A 216 1.54 9.19 -26.55
CA LEU A 216 0.81 8.68 -27.69
C LEU A 216 -0.70 8.98 -27.64
N TYR A 217 -1.29 9.04 -26.44
CA TYR A 217 -2.75 9.13 -26.25
C TYR A 217 -3.13 10.14 -25.17
N ALA A 218 -2.81 11.42 -25.35
CA ALA A 218 -3.06 12.47 -24.37
C ALA A 218 -4.53 12.55 -23.89
N ASP A 219 -5.48 12.40 -24.80
CA ASP A 219 -6.92 12.45 -24.50
C ASP A 219 -7.35 11.26 -23.62
N ARG A 220 -6.85 10.08 -23.91
CA ARG A 220 -7.13 8.86 -23.13
C ARG A 220 -6.52 8.97 -21.73
N TYR A 221 -5.34 9.54 -21.61
CA TYR A 221 -4.70 9.78 -20.32
C TYR A 221 -5.53 10.72 -19.42
N GLN A 222 -6.10 11.78 -19.99
CA GLN A 222 -6.97 12.68 -19.23
C GLN A 222 -8.26 11.97 -18.78
N ALA A 223 -8.90 11.21 -19.68
CA ALA A 223 -10.09 10.43 -19.36
C ALA A 223 -9.81 9.38 -18.26
N TRP A 224 -8.65 8.71 -18.32
CA TRP A 224 -8.19 7.82 -17.27
C TRP A 224 -8.06 8.54 -15.93
N LYS A 225 -7.40 9.68 -15.91
CA LYS A 225 -7.21 10.48 -14.69
C LYS A 225 -8.55 10.90 -14.07
N ASP A 226 -9.49 11.33 -14.89
CA ASP A 226 -10.81 11.77 -14.42
C ASP A 226 -11.64 10.59 -13.87
N SER A 227 -11.55 9.41 -14.51
CA SER A 227 -12.19 8.17 -14.03
C SER A 227 -11.61 7.74 -12.67
N VAL A 228 -10.30 7.68 -12.56
CA VAL A 228 -9.60 7.31 -11.31
C VAL A 228 -9.97 8.27 -10.18
N TRP A 229 -9.95 9.59 -10.43
CA TRP A 229 -10.35 10.57 -9.43
C TRP A 229 -11.81 10.43 -9.00
N THR A 230 -12.70 10.12 -9.94
CA THR A 230 -14.11 9.86 -9.66
C THR A 230 -14.27 8.64 -8.79
N SER A 231 -13.58 7.55 -9.12
CA SER A 231 -13.58 6.31 -8.33
C SER A 231 -13.03 6.56 -6.90
N ILE A 232 -11.93 7.29 -6.77
CA ILE A 232 -11.36 7.66 -5.46
C ILE A 232 -12.35 8.48 -4.62
N LYS A 233 -13.02 9.47 -5.22
CA LYS A 233 -14.05 10.28 -4.52
C LYS A 233 -15.21 9.44 -4.00
N HIS A 234 -15.59 8.37 -4.71
CA HIS A 234 -16.63 7.43 -4.30
C HIS A 234 -16.10 6.28 -3.45
N MET A 235 -14.86 6.37 -2.96
CA MET A 235 -14.22 5.37 -2.08
C MET A 235 -13.93 4.02 -2.77
N GLY A 236 -13.96 3.96 -4.10
CA GLY A 236 -13.79 2.75 -4.90
C GLY A 236 -14.97 1.79 -4.82
N THR A 237 -14.93 0.74 -5.62
CA THR A 237 -15.92 -0.36 -5.58
C THR A 237 -15.50 -1.37 -4.53
N PRO A 238 -16.29 -1.59 -3.44
CA PRO A 238 -15.92 -2.51 -2.38
C PRO A 238 -15.90 -3.95 -2.89
N LEU A 239 -14.78 -4.64 -2.66
CA LEU A 239 -14.60 -6.06 -2.97
C LEU A 239 -14.87 -6.94 -1.75
N ASP A 240 -14.42 -6.47 -0.59
CA ASP A 240 -14.57 -7.18 0.68
C ASP A 240 -14.73 -6.17 1.82
N TYR A 241 -15.57 -6.53 2.78
CA TYR A 241 -15.79 -5.76 3.98
C TYR A 241 -15.96 -6.68 5.17
N GLN A 242 -15.09 -6.53 6.16
CA GLN A 242 -15.14 -7.24 7.42
C GLN A 242 -15.32 -6.26 8.58
N GLN A 243 -16.15 -6.64 9.51
CA GLN A 243 -16.35 -5.90 10.74
C GLN A 243 -16.36 -6.86 11.92
N ASN A 244 -15.58 -6.54 12.95
CA ASN A 244 -15.55 -7.29 14.20
C ASN A 244 -15.78 -6.33 15.36
N PHE A 245 -16.78 -6.64 16.16
CA PHE A 245 -17.10 -5.93 17.38
C PHE A 245 -17.03 -6.89 18.56
N THR A 246 -16.16 -6.61 19.51
CA THR A 246 -16.00 -7.41 20.73
C THR A 246 -16.24 -6.52 21.94
N LEU A 247 -17.18 -6.92 22.76
CA LEU A 247 -17.42 -6.31 24.07
C LEU A 247 -17.20 -7.38 25.12
N SER A 248 -16.23 -7.18 26.00
CA SER A 248 -15.94 -8.09 27.09
C SER A 248 -16.19 -7.42 28.43
N TYR A 249 -16.83 -8.14 29.33
CA TYR A 249 -17.04 -7.73 30.70
C TYR A 249 -16.43 -8.74 31.67
N GLN A 250 -15.52 -8.28 32.51
CA GLN A 250 -14.93 -9.08 33.56
C GLN A 250 -15.68 -8.84 34.87
N LEU A 251 -16.37 -9.87 35.34
CA LEU A 251 -17.06 -9.82 36.63
C LEU A 251 -16.04 -9.71 37.78
N PRO A 252 -16.09 -8.65 38.59
CA PRO A 252 -15.18 -8.50 39.72
C PRO A 252 -15.63 -9.37 40.92
N LEU A 253 -15.57 -10.71 40.76
CA LEU A 253 -16.06 -11.65 41.77
C LEU A 253 -15.37 -11.45 43.14
N ASN A 254 -14.10 -11.06 43.16
CA ASN A 254 -13.33 -10.78 44.35
C ASN A 254 -13.82 -9.55 45.15
N LEU A 255 -14.66 -8.70 44.57
CA LEU A 255 -15.27 -7.54 45.24
C LEU A 255 -16.65 -7.86 45.79
N ILE A 256 -17.25 -9.00 45.40
CA ILE A 256 -18.57 -9.42 45.86
C ILE A 256 -18.39 -10.19 47.17
N PRO A 257 -18.94 -9.74 48.30
CA PRO A 257 -18.69 -10.34 49.61
C PRO A 257 -19.04 -11.83 49.73
N ILE A 258 -19.95 -12.31 48.88
CA ILE A 258 -20.35 -13.73 48.86
C ILE A 258 -19.26 -14.62 48.24
N PHE A 259 -18.35 -14.05 47.43
CA PHE A 259 -17.28 -14.75 46.73
C PHE A 259 -15.89 -14.41 47.27
N ASP A 260 -15.77 -13.86 48.48
CA ASP A 260 -14.49 -13.50 49.13
C ASP A 260 -13.48 -14.66 49.23
N TRP A 261 -13.96 -15.90 49.05
CA TRP A 261 -13.15 -17.13 49.08
C TRP A 261 -12.63 -17.60 47.73
N VAL A 262 -13.09 -16.97 46.65
CA VAL A 262 -12.61 -17.24 45.28
C VAL A 262 -11.40 -16.34 45.01
N MET A 263 -10.20 -16.88 45.17
CA MET A 263 -8.95 -16.24 44.79
C MET A 263 -8.40 -16.82 43.50
#